data_7f422217efe9ce2d24323b7dcf759e15
#
_entry.id   7f422217efe9ce2d24323b7dcf759e15
#
_cell.length_a   1.000
_cell.length_b   1.000
_cell.length_c   1.000
_cell.angle_alpha   90.00
_cell.angle_beta   90.00
_cell.angle_gamma   90.00
#
_symmetry.space_group_name_H-M   'P 1'
#
loop_
_entity.id
_entity.type
_entity.pdbx_description
1 polymer ?
#
loop_
_entity_poly.entity_id
_entity_poly.type
_entity_poly.pdbx_seq_one_letter_code
_entity_poly.pdbx_strand_id
1 'polypeptide(L)'
;MQMTKELEKRLKLMQRFNQVLGDKRYTSAKIYNDKIFVHNNVMYATDAHIFVAASNLTDQKDFSFFKCSSKKFEYLDSSDKEVKEDKEATGDGKTFEKLLQPLNCASVSFDIDFEGYTLPVKLCSSWSSRHRDTLTVNFQTEEAIIDFCGGLEADGGVTGTYGDIIKNISGTIPENPIYFSFWHIMEIMKQCKVNKIHIESYPDRHINTCKVGDYTFVFMLCDK
;
A
#
# COMPACT_ATOMS: atom_id res chain seq x y z
N MET A 1 -6.14 -17.40 -21.37
CA MET A 1 -4.83 -16.87 -20.93
C MET A 1 -4.08 -17.93 -20.14
N GLN A 2 -2.77 -18.12 -20.38
CA GLN A 2 -1.98 -19.10 -19.65
C GLN A 2 -1.40 -18.48 -18.35
N MET A 3 -1.68 -19.10 -17.20
CA MET A 3 -1.17 -18.67 -15.90
C MET A 3 0.29 -19.13 -15.75
N THR A 4 1.25 -18.20 -15.80
CA THR A 4 2.65 -18.49 -15.51
C THR A 4 2.93 -18.45 -14.01
N LYS A 5 4.00 -19.12 -13.54
CA LYS A 5 4.40 -19.08 -12.12
C LYS A 5 4.71 -17.66 -11.64
N GLU A 6 5.27 -16.84 -12.52
CA GLU A 6 5.61 -15.45 -12.21
C GLU A 6 4.35 -14.59 -12.07
N LEU A 7 3.40 -14.71 -13.00
CA LEU A 7 2.11 -14.04 -12.92
C LEU A 7 1.35 -14.45 -11.64
N GLU A 8 1.30 -15.74 -11.33
CA GLU A 8 0.66 -16.22 -10.10
C GLU A 8 1.29 -15.63 -8.83
N LYS A 9 2.63 -15.54 -8.78
CA LYS A 9 3.36 -14.92 -7.67
C LYS A 9 3.01 -13.43 -7.54
N ARG A 10 2.94 -12.70 -8.66
CA ARG A 10 2.56 -11.29 -8.71
C ARG A 10 1.13 -11.08 -8.22
N LEU A 11 0.19 -11.86 -8.72
CA LEU A 11 -1.21 -11.82 -8.30
C LEU A 11 -1.37 -12.08 -6.79
N LYS A 12 -0.66 -13.07 -6.25
CA LYS A 12 -0.67 -13.37 -4.80
C LYS A 12 -0.14 -12.21 -3.95
N LEU A 13 0.91 -11.52 -4.41
CA LEU A 13 1.41 -10.34 -3.72
C LEU A 13 0.37 -9.21 -3.76
N MET A 14 -0.14 -8.90 -4.95
CA MET A 14 -1.08 -7.80 -5.14
C MET A 14 -2.42 -8.04 -4.43
N GLN A 15 -2.86 -9.30 -4.32
CA GLN A 15 -4.07 -9.68 -3.59
C GLN A 15 -4.03 -9.26 -2.10
N ARG A 16 -2.85 -9.11 -1.53
CA ARG A 16 -2.71 -8.63 -0.14
C ARG A 16 -3.15 -7.17 0.03
N PHE A 17 -3.17 -6.41 -1.05
CA PHE A 17 -3.47 -4.99 -1.07
C PHE A 17 -4.83 -4.65 -1.71
N ASN A 18 -5.66 -5.63 -2.05
CA ASN A 18 -6.99 -5.40 -2.62
C ASN A 18 -8.15 -5.86 -1.71
N GLN A 19 -7.86 -6.30 -0.49
CA GLN A 19 -8.88 -6.70 0.46
C GLN A 19 -9.40 -5.48 1.20
N VAL A 20 -10.44 -4.88 0.70
CA VAL A 20 -11.18 -3.84 1.44
C VAL A 20 -11.77 -4.48 2.69
N LEU A 21 -11.28 -4.10 3.84
CA LEU A 21 -11.83 -4.57 5.10
C LEU A 21 -13.29 -4.15 5.21
N GLY A 22 -14.12 -5.08 5.59
CA GLY A 22 -15.58 -5.06 5.59
C GLY A 22 -16.27 -3.93 6.34
N ASP A 23 -15.72 -2.73 6.27
CA ASP A 23 -16.40 -1.54 6.74
C ASP A 23 -17.51 -1.16 5.73
N LYS A 24 -18.75 -1.43 6.15
CA LYS A 24 -19.95 -1.15 5.35
C LYS A 24 -20.10 0.32 4.92
N ARG A 25 -19.27 1.22 5.49
CA ARG A 25 -19.27 2.66 5.19
C ARG A 25 -18.64 3.00 3.84
N TYR A 26 -17.78 2.14 3.30
CA TYR A 26 -17.09 2.39 2.03
C TYR A 26 -17.76 1.64 0.87
N THR A 27 -18.99 2.03 0.52
CA THR A 27 -19.72 1.42 -0.61
C THR A 27 -19.00 1.60 -1.95
N SER A 28 -18.30 2.72 -2.14
CA SER A 28 -17.49 3.00 -3.34
C SER A 28 -16.26 2.09 -3.46
N ALA A 29 -15.73 1.60 -2.35
CA ALA A 29 -14.55 0.72 -2.34
C ALA A 29 -14.86 -0.72 -2.76
N LYS A 30 -16.12 -1.12 -2.87
CA LYS A 30 -16.53 -2.47 -3.30
C LYS A 30 -16.06 -2.81 -4.71
N ILE A 31 -15.90 -1.82 -5.58
CA ILE A 31 -15.41 -2.02 -6.96
C ILE A 31 -14.01 -2.63 -6.95
N TYR A 32 -13.18 -2.27 -5.97
CA TYR A 32 -11.78 -2.70 -5.89
C TYR A 32 -11.59 -4.02 -5.15
N ASN A 33 -12.58 -4.41 -4.35
CA ASN A 33 -12.48 -5.59 -3.51
C ASN A 33 -12.33 -6.87 -4.35
N ASP A 34 -11.34 -7.67 -3.98
CA ASP A 34 -11.04 -8.95 -4.63
C ASP A 34 -10.73 -8.85 -6.14
N LYS A 35 -10.31 -7.68 -6.63
CA LYS A 35 -9.95 -7.48 -8.04
C LYS A 35 -8.51 -6.97 -8.19
N ILE A 36 -7.82 -7.43 -9.23
CA ILE A 36 -6.55 -6.89 -9.69
C ILE A 36 -6.77 -6.46 -11.13
N PHE A 37 -6.79 -5.16 -11.36
CA PHE A 37 -7.07 -4.57 -12.66
C PHE A 37 -5.84 -4.64 -13.56
N VAL A 38 -6.09 -4.74 -14.85
CA VAL A 38 -5.10 -4.68 -15.91
C VAL A 38 -5.52 -3.60 -16.89
N HIS A 39 -4.65 -2.65 -17.18
CA HIS A 39 -4.87 -1.64 -18.19
C HIS A 39 -3.54 -1.18 -18.77
N ASN A 40 -3.47 -1.05 -20.10
CA ASN A 40 -2.23 -0.78 -20.80
C ASN A 40 -1.16 -1.82 -20.42
N ASN A 41 -0.03 -1.40 -19.91
CA ASN A 41 1.06 -2.30 -19.52
C ASN A 41 1.21 -2.41 -17.99
N VAL A 42 0.15 -2.12 -17.23
CA VAL A 42 0.21 -2.05 -15.77
C VAL A 42 -0.91 -2.87 -15.14
N MET A 43 -0.59 -3.55 -14.06
CA MET A 43 -1.53 -4.22 -13.17
C MET A 43 -1.70 -3.37 -11.91
N TYR A 44 -2.94 -3.28 -11.38
CA TYR A 44 -3.29 -2.43 -10.24
C TYR A 44 -4.11 -3.19 -9.21
N ALA A 45 -3.83 -2.94 -7.95
CA ALA A 45 -4.67 -3.40 -6.85
C ALA A 45 -4.77 -2.31 -5.78
N THR A 46 -5.90 -2.22 -5.07
CA THR A 46 -6.08 -1.25 -4.00
C THR A 46 -7.14 -1.71 -3.01
N ASP A 47 -7.00 -1.31 -1.75
CA ASP A 47 -8.03 -1.42 -0.71
C ASP A 47 -8.65 -0.05 -0.35
N ALA A 48 -8.43 0.97 -1.20
CA ALA A 48 -8.77 2.37 -1.05
C ALA A 48 -7.85 3.19 -0.12
N HIS A 49 -6.96 2.57 0.64
CA HIS A 49 -5.97 3.26 1.49
C HIS A 49 -4.55 3.09 0.97
N ILE A 50 -4.29 1.95 0.35
CA ILE A 50 -3.05 1.67 -0.36
C ILE A 50 -3.37 1.24 -1.79
N PHE A 51 -2.57 1.72 -2.72
CA PHE A 51 -2.59 1.35 -4.12
C PHE A 51 -1.25 0.71 -4.47
N VAL A 52 -1.28 -0.41 -5.16
CA VAL A 52 -0.08 -1.06 -5.70
C VAL A 52 -0.18 -1.19 -7.21
N ALA A 53 0.86 -0.79 -7.90
CA ALA A 53 1.02 -0.96 -9.34
C ALA A 53 2.25 -1.83 -9.63
N ALA A 54 2.16 -2.64 -10.69
CA ALA A 54 3.25 -3.45 -11.19
C ALA A 54 3.16 -3.58 -12.71
N SER A 55 4.27 -3.90 -13.39
CA SER A 55 4.26 -4.16 -14.82
C SER A 55 3.29 -5.30 -15.15
N ASN A 56 2.57 -5.17 -16.23
CA ASN A 56 1.69 -6.22 -16.73
C ASN A 56 2.52 -7.38 -17.27
N LEU A 57 2.27 -8.58 -16.76
CA LEU A 57 2.87 -9.83 -17.23
C LEU A 57 1.96 -10.61 -18.20
N THR A 58 0.85 -9.99 -18.63
CA THR A 58 -0.04 -10.57 -19.62
C THR A 58 0.12 -9.86 -20.96
N ASP A 59 -0.31 -10.49 -22.03
CA ASP A 59 -0.36 -9.86 -23.36
C ASP A 59 -1.59 -8.93 -23.53
N GLN A 60 -2.40 -8.80 -22.50
CA GLN A 60 -3.63 -8.00 -22.52
C GLN A 60 -3.33 -6.53 -22.25
N LYS A 61 -3.80 -5.66 -23.11
CA LYS A 61 -3.68 -4.21 -22.99
C LYS A 61 -4.99 -3.52 -22.65
N ASP A 62 -6.09 -4.13 -23.05
CA ASP A 62 -7.42 -3.61 -22.77
C ASP A 62 -7.75 -3.72 -21.28
N PHE A 63 -8.67 -2.85 -20.85
CA PHE A 63 -9.14 -2.88 -19.47
C PHE A 63 -9.79 -4.23 -19.17
N SER A 64 -9.27 -4.88 -18.16
CA SER A 64 -9.66 -6.22 -17.72
C SER A 64 -9.27 -6.38 -16.24
N PHE A 65 -9.65 -7.48 -15.61
CA PHE A 65 -9.17 -7.75 -14.26
C PHE A 65 -9.11 -9.25 -13.95
N PHE A 66 -8.34 -9.56 -12.92
CA PHE A 66 -8.37 -10.84 -12.22
C PHE A 66 -9.27 -10.75 -11.02
N LYS A 67 -10.31 -11.57 -10.99
CA LYS A 67 -11.13 -11.79 -9.80
C LYS A 67 -10.40 -12.74 -8.86
N CYS A 68 -10.17 -12.28 -7.64
CA CYS A 68 -9.36 -12.99 -6.66
C CYS A 68 -10.26 -13.73 -5.67
N SER A 69 -10.10 -15.01 -5.55
CA SER A 69 -10.64 -15.79 -4.45
C SER A 69 -9.50 -16.36 -3.61
N SER A 70 -9.80 -16.94 -2.44
CA SER A 70 -8.78 -17.49 -1.53
C SER A 70 -7.86 -18.54 -2.18
N LYS A 71 -8.27 -19.13 -3.31
CA LYS A 71 -7.54 -20.23 -3.96
C LYS A 71 -7.38 -20.09 -5.47
N LYS A 72 -8.04 -19.13 -6.14
CA LYS A 72 -8.05 -19.02 -7.60
C LYS A 72 -8.05 -17.56 -8.03
N PHE A 73 -7.44 -17.34 -9.20
CA PHE A 73 -7.51 -16.10 -9.96
C PHE A 73 -8.28 -16.40 -11.26
N GLU A 74 -9.39 -15.74 -11.43
CA GLU A 74 -10.23 -15.82 -12.64
C GLU A 74 -10.03 -14.56 -13.46
N TYR A 75 -9.60 -14.72 -14.68
CA TYR A 75 -9.41 -13.60 -15.61
C TYR A 75 -10.71 -13.29 -16.33
N LEU A 76 -11.15 -12.04 -16.26
CA LEU A 76 -12.32 -11.50 -16.95
C LEU A 76 -11.84 -10.42 -17.91
N ASP A 77 -12.26 -10.52 -19.16
CA ASP A 77 -11.87 -9.58 -20.22
C ASP A 77 -12.97 -8.56 -20.55
N SER A 78 -12.71 -7.69 -21.52
CA SER A 78 -13.61 -6.61 -21.90
C SER A 78 -14.97 -7.07 -22.47
N SER A 79 -15.18 -8.36 -22.75
CA SER A 79 -16.48 -8.91 -23.15
C SER A 79 -17.42 -9.10 -21.99
N ASP A 80 -16.89 -9.30 -20.76
CA ASP A 80 -17.66 -9.51 -19.56
C ASP A 80 -18.42 -8.27 -19.11
N LYS A 81 -19.63 -8.47 -18.61
CA LYS A 81 -20.49 -7.39 -18.14
C LYS A 81 -19.87 -6.67 -16.94
N GLU A 82 -19.33 -7.42 -15.99
CA GLU A 82 -18.69 -6.88 -14.77
C GLU A 82 -17.49 -5.98 -15.13
N VAL A 83 -16.69 -6.36 -16.13
CA VAL A 83 -15.56 -5.56 -16.61
C VAL A 83 -16.02 -4.25 -17.23
N LYS A 84 -17.13 -4.26 -17.99
CA LYS A 84 -17.70 -3.05 -18.59
C LYS A 84 -18.19 -2.06 -17.52
N GLU A 85 -18.90 -2.56 -16.50
CA GLU A 85 -19.40 -1.77 -15.39
C GLU A 85 -18.24 -1.13 -14.58
N ASP A 86 -17.21 -1.90 -14.27
CA ASP A 86 -16.04 -1.40 -13.56
C ASP A 86 -15.20 -0.41 -14.37
N LYS A 87 -15.07 -0.64 -15.68
CA LYS A 87 -14.41 0.27 -16.60
C LYS A 87 -15.05 1.66 -16.58
N GLU A 88 -16.37 1.69 -16.64
CA GLU A 88 -17.16 2.93 -16.57
C GLU A 88 -16.97 3.62 -15.20
N ALA A 89 -17.08 2.87 -14.11
CA ALA A 89 -16.93 3.37 -12.75
C ALA A 89 -15.51 3.87 -12.43
N THR A 90 -14.46 3.31 -13.02
CA THR A 90 -13.06 3.71 -12.82
C THR A 90 -12.55 4.73 -13.84
N GLY A 91 -13.43 5.22 -14.74
CA GLY A 91 -13.05 6.16 -15.78
C GLY A 91 -12.02 5.57 -16.76
N ASP A 92 -12.23 4.32 -17.18
CA ASP A 92 -11.37 3.62 -18.13
C ASP A 92 -9.91 3.43 -17.65
N GLY A 93 -9.73 3.26 -16.35
CA GLY A 93 -8.40 3.11 -15.75
C GLY A 93 -7.62 4.42 -15.56
N LYS A 94 -8.11 5.54 -16.04
CA LYS A 94 -7.44 6.85 -15.93
C LYS A 94 -7.23 7.30 -14.47
N THR A 95 -8.10 6.85 -13.57
CA THR A 95 -7.94 7.13 -12.15
C THR A 95 -6.66 6.51 -11.60
N PHE A 96 -6.32 5.30 -12.02
CA PHE A 96 -5.09 4.62 -11.62
C PHE A 96 -3.85 5.28 -12.22
N GLU A 97 -3.91 5.69 -13.47
CA GLU A 97 -2.80 6.39 -14.14
C GLU A 97 -2.44 7.70 -13.46
N LYS A 98 -3.44 8.44 -12.97
CA LYS A 98 -3.22 9.69 -12.23
C LYS A 98 -2.45 9.48 -10.93
N LEU A 99 -2.65 8.36 -10.25
CA LEU A 99 -1.95 8.04 -9.00
C LEU A 99 -0.46 7.75 -9.22
N LEU A 100 -0.06 7.39 -10.43
CA LEU A 100 1.33 7.11 -10.78
C LEU A 100 2.07 8.30 -11.38
N GLN A 101 1.37 9.43 -11.62
CA GLN A 101 2.01 10.62 -12.17
C GLN A 101 2.88 11.29 -11.09
N PRO A 102 4.05 11.84 -11.49
CA PRO A 102 4.88 12.62 -10.59
C PRO A 102 4.08 13.77 -9.97
N LEU A 103 4.19 13.93 -8.66
CA LEU A 103 3.57 15.04 -7.96
C LEU A 103 4.52 16.25 -8.02
N ASN A 104 4.01 17.39 -8.50
CA ASN A 104 4.77 18.64 -8.56
C ASN A 104 4.47 19.47 -7.30
N CYS A 105 4.94 19.01 -6.15
CA CYS A 105 4.79 19.68 -4.86
C CYS A 105 5.97 19.35 -3.96
N ALA A 106 6.09 20.05 -2.83
CA ALA A 106 7.12 19.78 -1.84
C ALA A 106 7.02 18.36 -1.32
N SER A 107 8.16 17.67 -1.24
CA SER A 107 8.25 16.32 -0.70
C SER A 107 9.42 16.22 0.28
N VAL A 108 9.30 15.27 1.20
CA VAL A 108 10.41 14.78 2.02
C VAL A 108 10.63 13.31 1.66
N SER A 109 11.88 12.93 1.42
CA SER A 109 12.25 11.55 1.17
C SER A 109 13.14 11.02 2.27
N PHE A 110 12.97 9.76 2.62
CA PHE A 110 13.69 9.09 3.70
C PHE A 110 13.62 7.58 3.54
N ASP A 111 14.51 6.91 4.23
CA ASP A 111 14.49 5.46 4.37
C ASP A 111 13.88 5.06 5.71
N ILE A 112 13.04 4.02 5.69
CA ILE A 112 12.67 3.25 6.87
C ILE A 112 13.46 1.95 6.84
N ASP A 113 14.30 1.73 7.85
CA ASP A 113 15.21 0.60 7.93
C ASP A 113 15.01 -0.14 9.27
N PHE A 114 14.45 -1.35 9.19
CA PHE A 114 14.26 -2.22 10.35
C PHE A 114 15.38 -3.26 10.51
N GLU A 115 16.52 -3.08 9.85
CA GLU A 115 17.67 -3.94 10.04
C GLU A 115 18.13 -3.86 11.50
N GLY A 116 18.25 -4.99 12.16
CA GLY A 116 18.55 -5.05 13.62
C GLY A 116 17.32 -5.02 14.54
N TYR A 117 16.15 -4.62 14.05
CA TYR A 117 14.90 -4.55 14.83
C TYR A 117 13.93 -5.71 14.56
N THR A 118 14.44 -6.82 14.04
CA THR A 118 13.62 -7.94 13.55
C THR A 118 12.68 -8.53 14.61
N LEU A 119 13.11 -8.61 15.87
CA LEU A 119 12.30 -9.19 16.94
C LEU A 119 11.20 -8.23 17.44
N PRO A 120 11.49 -6.97 17.78
CA PRO A 120 10.46 -5.99 18.09
C PRO A 120 9.42 -5.87 16.99
N VAL A 121 9.86 -5.75 15.73
CA VAL A 121 8.99 -5.61 14.56
C VAL A 121 8.11 -6.85 14.36
N LYS A 122 8.64 -8.07 14.55
CA LYS A 122 7.83 -9.30 14.48
C LYS A 122 6.79 -9.39 15.58
N LEU A 123 7.15 -9.03 16.81
CA LEU A 123 6.20 -8.99 17.93
C LEU A 123 5.09 -7.98 17.65
N CYS A 124 5.48 -6.80 17.21
CA CYS A 124 4.58 -5.73 16.84
C CYS A 124 3.65 -6.10 15.69
N SER A 125 4.19 -6.70 14.62
CA SER A 125 3.38 -7.12 13.46
C SER A 125 2.39 -8.24 13.79
N SER A 126 2.62 -9.03 14.84
CA SER A 126 1.65 -10.05 15.30
C SER A 126 0.47 -9.44 16.05
N TRP A 127 0.63 -8.23 16.60
CA TRP A 127 -0.39 -7.50 17.39
C TRP A 127 -1.04 -6.36 16.60
N SER A 128 -0.46 -6.02 15.45
CA SER A 128 -0.92 -4.91 14.61
C SER A 128 -2.33 -5.17 14.08
N SER A 129 -3.21 -4.22 14.33
CA SER A 129 -4.49 -4.16 13.66
C SER A 129 -4.38 -3.21 12.46
N ARG A 130 -4.94 -3.62 11.31
CA ARG A 130 -4.84 -2.92 10.02
C ARG A 130 -5.12 -1.41 10.05
N HIS A 131 -5.79 -0.88 11.09
CA HIS A 131 -6.33 0.47 11.08
C HIS A 131 -6.01 1.30 12.32
N ARG A 132 -5.24 0.77 13.26
CA ARG A 132 -5.05 1.45 14.54
C ARG A 132 -3.59 1.71 14.88
N ASP A 133 -2.69 0.93 14.28
CA ASP A 133 -1.28 1.08 14.60
C ASP A 133 -0.65 2.10 13.68
N THR A 134 0.00 3.08 14.27
CA THR A 134 0.63 4.17 13.53
C THR A 134 2.14 4.13 13.70
N LEU A 135 2.84 4.47 12.64
CA LEU A 135 4.24 4.86 12.67
C LEU A 135 4.29 6.38 12.54
N THR A 136 4.69 7.04 13.60
CA THR A 136 4.91 8.48 13.63
C THR A 136 6.37 8.77 13.33
N VAL A 137 6.63 9.61 12.34
CA VAL A 137 7.98 10.06 12.00
C VAL A 137 8.12 11.53 12.34
N ASN A 138 8.99 11.84 13.30
CA ASN A 138 9.38 13.20 13.63
C ASN A 138 10.74 13.51 13.00
N PHE A 139 10.72 14.29 11.95
CA PHE A 139 11.93 14.65 11.20
C PHE A 139 12.81 15.67 11.93
N GLN A 140 12.26 16.42 12.90
CA GLN A 140 13.03 17.40 13.68
C GLN A 140 13.94 16.72 14.70
N THR A 141 13.50 15.60 15.25
CA THR A 141 14.26 14.79 16.21
C THR A 141 14.89 13.55 15.59
N GLU A 142 14.58 13.28 14.31
CA GLU A 142 14.98 12.06 13.58
C GLU A 142 14.49 10.77 14.27
N GLU A 143 13.35 10.85 14.96
CA GLU A 143 12.79 9.75 15.72
C GLU A 143 11.57 9.13 15.03
N ALA A 144 11.45 7.83 15.15
CA ALA A 144 10.25 7.09 14.78
C ALA A 144 9.58 6.51 16.03
N ILE A 145 8.30 6.76 16.16
CA ILE A 145 7.47 6.24 17.25
C ILE A 145 6.45 5.29 16.65
N ILE A 146 6.43 4.06 17.15
CA ILE A 146 5.43 3.08 16.76
C ILE A 146 4.41 2.97 17.88
N ASP A 147 3.18 3.39 17.59
CA ASP A 147 2.06 3.30 18.52
C ASP A 147 1.19 2.10 18.17
N PHE A 148 1.06 1.18 19.11
CA PHE A 148 0.18 0.03 19.01
C PHE A 148 -1.10 0.29 19.81
N CYS A 149 -2.20 0.47 19.12
CA CYS A 149 -3.52 0.44 19.72
C CYS A 149 -3.94 -1.02 19.92
N GLY A 150 -3.45 -1.64 20.98
CA GLY A 150 -3.79 -3.01 21.33
C GLY A 150 -5.28 -3.24 21.40
N GLY A 151 -5.79 -4.28 20.75
CA GLY A 151 -7.21 -4.61 20.64
C GLY A 151 -7.84 -5.20 21.93
N LEU A 152 -7.33 -4.90 23.10
CA LEU A 152 -7.94 -5.18 24.38
C LEU A 152 -8.46 -3.87 24.96
N GLU A 153 -9.74 -3.85 25.22
CA GLU A 153 -10.46 -2.79 25.93
C GLU A 153 -9.73 -2.45 27.24
N ALA A 154 -8.83 -1.52 27.20
CA ALA A 154 -8.35 -0.69 28.32
C ALA A 154 -7.05 -0.01 27.92
N ASP A 155 -7.03 1.25 27.87
CA ASP A 155 -6.02 2.27 28.22
C ASP A 155 -4.51 1.87 28.24
N GLY A 156 -4.06 0.95 27.42
CA GLY A 156 -2.69 0.45 27.42
C GLY A 156 -2.15 0.19 26.02
N GLY A 157 -1.98 1.23 25.20
CA GLY A 157 -1.17 1.13 24.00
C GLY A 157 0.30 0.87 24.38
N VAL A 158 0.99 0.03 23.63
CA VAL A 158 2.45 -0.12 23.75
C VAL A 158 3.08 0.86 22.77
N THR A 159 3.72 1.89 23.31
CA THR A 159 4.48 2.85 22.51
C THR A 159 5.95 2.47 22.57
N GLY A 160 6.58 2.31 21.42
CA GLY A 160 8.03 2.11 21.32
C GLY A 160 8.65 3.27 20.55
N THR A 161 9.62 3.95 21.14
CA THR A 161 10.45 4.95 20.45
C THR A 161 11.68 4.25 19.89
N TYR A 162 11.89 4.41 18.61
CA TYR A 162 13.01 3.81 17.88
C TYR A 162 13.82 4.93 17.21
N GLY A 163 14.98 5.23 17.77
CA GLY A 163 16.02 5.97 17.06
C GLY A 163 16.57 5.10 15.91
N ASP A 164 17.29 5.67 15.00
CA ASP A 164 18.02 4.99 13.91
C ASP A 164 17.19 4.22 12.87
N ILE A 165 15.86 4.17 12.98
CA ILE A 165 15.00 3.56 11.95
C ILE A 165 14.90 4.48 10.73
N ILE A 166 14.90 5.79 10.93
CA ILE A 166 14.78 6.78 9.87
C ILE A 166 16.18 7.21 9.45
N LYS A 167 16.46 7.07 8.16
CA LYS A 167 17.78 7.37 7.58
C LYS A 167 17.64 8.14 6.27
N ASN A 168 18.73 8.79 5.85
CA ASN A 168 18.84 9.43 4.54
C ASN A 168 17.73 10.46 4.24
N ILE A 169 17.39 11.27 5.24
CA ILE A 169 16.37 12.30 5.11
C ILE A 169 16.85 13.37 4.12
N SER A 170 15.99 13.74 3.17
CA SER A 170 16.25 14.81 2.21
C SER A 170 14.95 15.45 1.72
N GLY A 171 15.06 16.63 1.11
CA GLY A 171 13.91 17.39 0.62
C GLY A 171 13.41 18.43 1.63
N THR A 172 12.12 18.77 1.57
CA THR A 172 11.49 19.77 2.43
C THR A 172 11.00 19.10 3.71
N ILE A 173 11.69 19.40 4.81
CA ILE A 173 11.34 18.83 6.13
C ILE A 173 10.07 19.48 6.66
N PRO A 174 8.99 18.69 6.94
CA PRO A 174 7.76 19.22 7.49
C PRO A 174 7.94 19.66 8.94
N GLU A 175 7.21 20.69 9.35
CA GLU A 175 7.20 21.21 10.73
C GLU A 175 6.57 20.22 11.72
N ASN A 176 5.55 19.50 11.27
CA ASN A 176 4.82 18.55 12.09
C ASN A 176 5.22 17.11 11.77
N PRO A 177 5.13 16.20 12.75
CA PRO A 177 5.32 14.77 12.50
C PRO A 177 4.35 14.24 11.47
N ILE A 178 4.77 13.23 10.72
CA ILE A 178 3.96 12.54 9.73
C ILE A 178 3.52 11.18 10.29
N TYR A 179 2.27 10.80 10.03
CA TYR A 179 1.65 9.58 10.54
C TYR A 179 1.40 8.60 9.40
N PHE A 180 1.92 7.39 9.55
CA PHE A 180 1.76 6.30 8.58
C PHE A 180 0.99 5.14 9.20
N SER A 181 0.22 4.43 8.40
CA SER A 181 -0.24 3.11 8.80
C SER A 181 0.96 2.18 8.91
N PHE A 182 1.26 1.74 10.14
CA PHE A 182 2.34 0.79 10.39
C PHE A 182 2.11 -0.53 9.63
N TRP A 183 0.84 -0.94 9.53
CA TRP A 183 0.48 -2.13 8.78
C TRP A 183 0.88 -2.05 7.30
N HIS A 184 0.67 -0.90 6.63
CA HIS A 184 1.05 -0.74 5.22
C HIS A 184 2.57 -0.90 5.04
N ILE A 185 3.34 -0.25 5.89
CA ILE A 185 4.81 -0.35 5.87
C ILE A 185 5.27 -1.80 6.04
N MET A 186 4.73 -2.47 7.06
CA MET A 186 5.09 -3.85 7.36
C MET A 186 4.65 -4.83 6.27
N GLU A 187 3.46 -4.63 5.69
CA GLU A 187 2.98 -5.52 4.63
C GLU A 187 3.79 -5.33 3.34
N ILE A 188 4.17 -4.10 2.98
CA ILE A 188 5.07 -3.84 1.86
C ILE A 188 6.39 -4.60 2.07
N MET A 189 7.04 -4.39 3.21
CA MET A 189 8.32 -5.03 3.51
C MET A 189 8.23 -6.56 3.49
N LYS A 190 7.21 -7.12 4.11
CA LYS A 190 6.96 -8.56 4.18
C LYS A 190 6.72 -9.19 2.81
N GLN A 191 5.84 -8.60 2.00
CA GLN A 191 5.51 -9.14 0.68
C GLN A 191 6.67 -9.00 -0.30
N CYS A 192 7.39 -7.88 -0.24
CA CYS A 192 8.57 -7.64 -1.06
C CYS A 192 9.85 -8.30 -0.52
N LYS A 193 9.82 -8.86 0.71
CA LYS A 193 10.94 -9.52 1.38
C LYS A 193 12.15 -8.59 1.57
N VAL A 194 11.90 -7.37 1.98
CA VAL A 194 12.92 -6.35 2.27
C VAL A 194 12.79 -5.89 3.72
N ASN A 195 13.89 -5.44 4.32
CA ASN A 195 13.92 -4.86 5.67
C ASN A 195 14.02 -3.33 5.64
N LYS A 196 14.24 -2.79 4.44
CA LYS A 196 14.40 -1.36 4.21
C LYS A 196 13.55 -0.93 3.01
N ILE A 197 12.90 0.22 3.13
CA ILE A 197 12.19 0.87 2.03
C ILE A 197 12.53 2.36 1.99
N HIS A 198 12.54 2.90 0.78
CA HIS A 198 12.64 4.32 0.54
C HIS A 198 11.24 4.89 0.32
N ILE A 199 10.88 5.93 1.07
CA ILE A 199 9.58 6.59 1.00
C ILE A 199 9.80 8.03 0.52
N GLU A 200 9.00 8.45 -0.42
CA GLU A 200 8.81 9.85 -0.77
C GLU A 200 7.42 10.28 -0.30
N SER A 201 7.38 11.20 0.65
CA SER A 201 6.15 11.69 1.27
C SER A 201 5.83 13.08 0.77
N TYR A 202 4.55 13.30 0.47
CA TYR A 202 3.98 14.56 0.03
C TYR A 202 2.92 15.02 1.04
N PRO A 203 3.32 15.65 2.17
CA PRO A 203 2.42 15.95 3.29
C PRO A 203 1.20 16.77 2.87
N ASP A 204 1.39 17.78 2.02
CA ASP A 204 0.31 18.65 1.52
C ASP A 204 -0.74 17.92 0.67
N ARG A 205 -0.41 16.73 0.20
CA ARG A 205 -1.29 15.87 -0.59
C ARG A 205 -1.79 14.65 0.17
N HIS A 206 -1.34 14.46 1.41
CA HIS A 206 -1.61 13.27 2.22
C HIS A 206 -1.26 11.95 1.50
N ILE A 207 -0.22 11.97 0.66
CA ILE A 207 0.20 10.84 -0.18
C ILE A 207 1.66 10.51 0.07
N ASN A 208 1.93 9.22 0.07
CA ASN A 208 3.29 8.66 0.11
C ASN A 208 3.49 7.73 -1.06
N THR A 209 4.70 7.68 -1.57
CA THR A 209 5.10 6.73 -2.60
C THR A 209 6.30 5.91 -2.13
N CYS A 210 6.33 4.66 -2.54
CA CYS A 210 7.44 3.75 -2.28
C CYS A 210 7.60 2.82 -3.47
N LYS A 211 8.84 2.63 -3.93
CA LYS A 211 9.14 1.70 -5.03
C LYS A 211 10.03 0.58 -4.54
N VAL A 212 9.59 -0.66 -4.73
CA VAL A 212 10.35 -1.87 -4.36
C VAL A 212 10.35 -2.84 -5.53
N GLY A 213 11.50 -2.99 -6.19
CA GLY A 213 11.60 -3.79 -7.41
C GLY A 213 10.65 -3.29 -8.50
N ASP A 214 9.80 -4.15 -9.03
CA ASP A 214 8.80 -3.84 -10.06
C ASP A 214 7.50 -3.22 -9.50
N TYR A 215 7.39 -3.07 -8.18
CA TYR A 215 6.18 -2.58 -7.54
C TYR A 215 6.31 -1.11 -7.16
N THR A 216 5.28 -0.35 -7.46
CA THR A 216 5.10 1.01 -6.95
C THR A 216 3.89 1.02 -6.03
N PHE A 217 4.09 1.46 -4.81
CA PHE A 217 3.05 1.63 -3.80
C PHE A 217 2.75 3.12 -3.64
N VAL A 218 1.47 3.43 -3.57
CA VAL A 218 0.97 4.77 -3.22
C VAL A 218 0.00 4.58 -2.06
N PHE A 219 0.23 5.24 -0.94
CA PHE A 219 -0.60 5.08 0.25
C PHE A 219 -0.83 6.41 0.95
N MET A 220 -1.97 6.49 1.63
CA MET A 220 -2.38 7.71 2.31
C MET A 220 -1.66 7.85 3.66
N LEU A 221 -1.46 9.10 4.08
CA LEU A 221 -1.14 9.41 5.47
C LEU A 221 -2.34 9.08 6.36
N CYS A 222 -2.07 8.72 7.60
CA CYS A 222 -3.11 8.60 8.61
C CYS A 222 -3.37 9.97 9.24
N ASP A 223 -4.62 10.24 9.53
CA ASP A 223 -4.98 11.31 10.45
C ASP A 223 -4.73 10.83 11.89
N LYS A 224 -4.33 11.76 12.75
CA LYS A 224 -4.10 11.48 14.16
C LYS A 224 -5.42 11.40 14.91
#